data_ec2f71520da81e851ec75558ea1e04fe
#
_entry.id   ec2f71520da81e851ec75558ea1e04fe
#
_cell.length_a   1.000
_cell.length_b   1.000
_cell.length_c   1.000
_cell.angle_alpha   90.00
_cell.angle_beta   90.00
_cell.angle_gamma   90.00
#
_symmetry.space_group_name_H-M   'P 1'
#
loop_
_entity.id
_entity.type
_entity.pdbx_description
1 polymer ?
#
loop_
_entity_poly.entity_id
_entity_poly.type
_entity_poly.pdbx_seq_one_letter_code
_entity_poly.pdbx_strand_id
1 'polypeptide(L)'
;MFRAKKIALAVAMAAATMSMAQATEVEVFGRFDTGMLYTANAGDSKDSFQMTSGHSTGSRWGIKATEKLNADWTLRAHLESGIESDTGELSSSGRVFGRQMTISLKNPSFGEIAFGRSGKPLSGSDQFTRIRPFTPFGVTYGDAGLLFYGKGGRIDNAVFYQSPKFAGFTVLAAASTQTSNQEEAEWTDNTRFWGGSIDWKGENIGFMIGSEQIVKNAEDKADGDENPTTLYLGAYYDFGVAKLMAGYQR
;
A
#
# COMPACT_ATOMS: atom_id res chain seq x y z
N MET A 1 1.00 14.48 -34.60
CA MET A 1 1.41 15.76 -33.99
C MET A 1 0.27 16.56 -33.33
N PHE A 2 -0.99 16.13 -33.38
CA PHE A 2 -2.16 16.85 -32.83
C PHE A 2 -2.62 16.43 -31.42
N ARG A 3 -2.16 15.30 -30.88
CA ARG A 3 -2.56 14.82 -29.53
C ARG A 3 -1.80 15.47 -28.38
N ALA A 4 -0.53 15.78 -28.55
CA ALA A 4 0.28 16.42 -27.50
C ALA A 4 -0.16 17.85 -27.15
N LYS A 5 -0.72 18.60 -28.09
CA LYS A 5 -1.20 19.97 -27.84
C LYS A 5 -2.48 20.03 -26.99
N LYS A 6 -3.32 18.99 -27.04
CA LYS A 6 -4.55 18.95 -26.23
C LYS A 6 -4.27 18.59 -24.76
N ILE A 7 -3.26 17.76 -24.52
CA ILE A 7 -2.82 17.40 -23.16
C ILE A 7 -2.11 18.60 -22.49
N ALA A 8 -1.25 19.30 -23.24
CA ALA A 8 -0.60 20.51 -22.74
C ALA A 8 -1.59 21.64 -22.41
N LEU A 9 -2.67 21.77 -23.16
CA LEU A 9 -3.73 22.76 -22.88
C LEU A 9 -4.57 22.39 -21.65
N ALA A 10 -4.85 21.09 -21.42
CA ALA A 10 -5.56 20.63 -20.23
C ALA A 10 -4.71 20.81 -18.94
N VAL A 11 -3.41 20.57 -19.02
CA VAL A 11 -2.47 20.84 -17.92
C VAL A 11 -2.31 22.33 -17.66
N ALA A 12 -2.28 23.16 -18.69
CA ALA A 12 -2.20 24.61 -18.56
C ALA A 12 -3.50 25.23 -18.00
N MET A 13 -4.67 24.70 -18.36
CA MET A 13 -5.95 25.12 -17.76
C MET A 13 -6.09 24.69 -16.31
N ALA A 14 -5.60 23.52 -15.94
CA ALA A 14 -5.52 23.08 -14.54
C ALA A 14 -4.57 23.97 -13.71
N ALA A 15 -3.47 24.43 -14.29
CA ALA A 15 -2.54 25.36 -13.65
C ALA A 15 -3.11 26.78 -13.50
N ALA A 16 -3.95 27.24 -14.42
CA ALA A 16 -4.54 28.59 -14.38
C ALA A 16 -5.68 28.74 -13.34
N THR A 17 -6.27 27.64 -12.88
CA THR A 17 -7.29 27.64 -11.80
C THR A 17 -6.69 27.58 -10.39
N MET A 18 -5.38 27.47 -10.26
CA MET A 18 -4.67 27.40 -8.97
C MET A 18 -4.51 28.75 -8.24
N SER A 19 -5.05 29.84 -8.78
CA SER A 19 -4.86 31.17 -8.19
C SER A 19 -5.67 31.45 -6.90
N MET A 20 -6.37 30.47 -6.35
CA MET A 20 -7.04 30.53 -5.04
C MET A 20 -6.66 29.33 -4.15
N ALA A 21 -5.48 28.75 -4.31
CA ALA A 21 -5.00 27.69 -3.45
C ALA A 21 -4.83 28.22 -2.02
N GLN A 22 -5.64 27.73 -1.10
CA GLN A 22 -5.32 27.88 0.33
C GLN A 22 -4.03 27.10 0.60
N ALA A 23 -3.18 27.65 1.46
CA ALA A 23 -1.83 27.21 1.73
C ALA A 23 -1.63 25.69 1.62
N THR A 24 -0.72 25.28 0.76
CA THR A 24 -0.25 23.89 0.67
C THR A 24 0.40 23.51 2.00
N GLU A 25 -0.14 22.49 2.65
CA GLU A 25 0.50 21.91 3.83
C GLU A 25 1.52 20.86 3.36
N VAL A 26 2.77 21.00 3.79
CA VAL A 26 3.84 20.06 3.52
C VAL A 26 4.36 19.51 4.84
N GLU A 27 4.24 18.20 5.02
CA GLU A 27 4.74 17.43 6.17
C GLU A 27 5.95 16.61 5.72
N VAL A 28 7.10 16.78 6.40
CA VAL A 28 8.21 15.85 6.33
C VAL A 28 8.12 14.93 7.53
N PHE A 29 8.14 13.64 7.31
CA PHE A 29 8.02 12.64 8.38
C PHE A 29 9.09 11.56 8.26
N GLY A 30 9.32 10.84 9.36
CA GLY A 30 10.25 9.73 9.37
C GLY A 30 10.03 8.82 10.56
N ARG A 31 10.57 7.60 10.43
CA ARG A 31 10.65 6.60 11.49
C ARG A 31 11.94 5.83 11.33
N PHE A 32 12.68 5.70 12.42
CA PHE A 32 13.85 4.85 12.52
C PHE A 32 13.56 3.70 13.49
N ASP A 33 13.85 2.49 13.05
CA ASP A 33 13.70 1.26 13.81
C ASP A 33 14.99 0.47 13.61
N THR A 34 15.86 0.47 14.61
CA THR A 34 17.16 -0.17 14.60
C THR A 34 17.30 -0.97 15.86
N GLY A 35 17.81 -2.18 15.75
CA GLY A 35 18.01 -3.07 16.89
C GLY A 35 19.13 -4.06 16.68
N MET A 36 19.41 -4.83 17.75
CA MET A 36 20.35 -5.95 17.73
C MET A 36 19.57 -7.25 17.61
N LEU A 37 20.00 -8.12 16.70
CA LEU A 37 19.44 -9.43 16.47
C LEU A 37 20.49 -10.50 16.76
N TYR A 38 20.18 -11.42 17.66
CA TYR A 38 20.91 -12.66 17.84
C TYR A 38 20.07 -13.79 17.23
N THR A 39 20.67 -14.51 16.30
CA THR A 39 20.06 -15.70 15.69
C THR A 39 20.87 -16.91 16.05
N ALA A 40 20.28 -17.83 16.82
CA ALA A 40 20.81 -19.13 17.07
C ALA A 40 20.42 -20.09 15.93
N ASN A 41 21.38 -20.64 15.24
CA ASN A 41 21.14 -21.56 14.14
C ASN A 41 21.32 -23.01 14.62
N ALA A 42 20.37 -23.86 14.25
CA ALA A 42 20.47 -25.28 14.47
C ALA A 42 21.20 -25.96 13.28
N GLY A 43 22.11 -26.86 13.54
CA GLY A 43 22.86 -27.59 12.52
C GLY A 43 24.21 -26.94 12.21
N ASP A 44 24.67 -27.06 10.97
CA ASP A 44 26.03 -26.65 10.55
C ASP A 44 26.22 -25.12 10.39
N SER A 45 25.15 -24.32 10.53
CA SER A 45 25.23 -22.87 10.46
C SER A 45 25.72 -22.28 11.80
N LYS A 46 26.53 -21.22 11.72
CA LYS A 46 27.01 -20.50 12.91
C LYS A 46 25.93 -19.53 13.42
N ASP A 47 25.90 -19.34 14.72
CA ASP A 47 25.14 -18.28 15.35
C ASP A 47 25.58 -16.90 14.81
N SER A 48 24.66 -15.98 14.72
CA SER A 48 24.94 -14.60 14.29
C SER A 48 24.44 -13.58 15.31
N PHE A 49 25.21 -12.51 15.46
CA PHE A 49 24.83 -11.32 16.22
C PHE A 49 25.09 -10.09 15.36
N GLN A 50 24.05 -9.35 15.05
CA GLN A 50 24.14 -8.23 14.10
C GLN A 50 23.21 -7.09 14.47
N MET A 51 23.57 -5.88 14.06
CA MET A 51 22.63 -4.76 14.01
C MET A 51 21.76 -4.90 12.75
N THR A 52 20.48 -4.63 12.88
CA THR A 52 19.56 -4.72 11.76
C THR A 52 18.54 -3.58 11.80
N SER A 53 17.98 -3.25 10.66
CA SER A 53 16.92 -2.28 10.47
C SER A 53 15.54 -2.97 10.50
N GLY A 54 14.54 -2.29 11.06
CA GLY A 54 13.14 -2.66 10.81
C GLY A 54 12.59 -3.84 11.60
N HIS A 55 12.99 -4.04 12.86
CA HIS A 55 12.48 -5.13 13.72
C HIS A 55 10.97 -5.09 13.94
N SER A 56 10.43 -3.94 14.30
CA SER A 56 9.00 -3.74 14.50
C SER A 56 8.34 -3.18 13.25
N THR A 57 9.03 -2.32 12.52
CA THR A 57 8.51 -1.68 11.31
C THR A 57 9.65 -1.12 10.46
N GLY A 58 9.62 -1.30 9.15
CA GLY A 58 10.67 -0.80 8.27
C GLY A 58 10.94 0.69 8.46
N SER A 59 12.22 1.03 8.62
CA SER A 59 12.70 2.41 8.70
C SER A 59 12.38 3.17 7.42
N ARG A 60 12.00 4.45 7.54
CA ARG A 60 11.50 5.25 6.43
C ARG A 60 11.57 6.73 6.69
N TRP A 61 11.52 7.50 5.63
CA TRP A 61 11.23 8.93 5.64
C TRP A 61 10.36 9.28 4.44
N GLY A 62 9.74 10.44 4.46
CA GLY A 62 8.88 10.84 3.35
C GLY A 62 8.36 12.25 3.45
N ILE A 63 7.63 12.62 2.43
CA ILE A 63 6.97 13.91 2.27
C ILE A 63 5.50 13.65 1.94
N LYS A 64 4.63 14.34 2.65
CA LYS A 64 3.22 14.49 2.28
C LYS A 64 2.94 15.93 1.96
N ALA A 65 2.27 16.17 0.86
CA ALA A 65 1.74 17.49 0.52
C ALA A 65 0.22 17.40 0.40
N THR A 66 -0.46 18.39 0.95
CA THR A 66 -1.92 18.45 0.92
C THR A 66 -2.33 19.85 0.49
N GLU A 67 -3.18 19.94 -0.52
CA GLU A 67 -3.71 21.20 -1.03
C GLU A 67 -5.24 21.13 -1.14
N LYS A 68 -5.91 22.10 -0.54
CA LYS A 68 -7.35 22.26 -0.67
C LYS A 68 -7.65 22.99 -1.97
N LEU A 69 -8.23 22.28 -2.95
CA LEU A 69 -8.61 22.87 -4.22
C LEU A 69 -9.88 23.73 -4.10
N ASN A 70 -10.79 23.33 -3.22
CA ASN A 70 -12.00 24.06 -2.83
C ASN A 70 -12.56 23.47 -1.51
N ALA A 71 -13.83 23.79 -1.17
CA ALA A 71 -14.47 23.33 0.06
C ALA A 71 -14.51 21.79 0.19
N ASP A 72 -14.66 21.07 -0.92
CA ASP A 72 -14.91 19.62 -0.96
C ASP A 72 -13.71 18.81 -1.44
N TRP A 73 -12.88 19.37 -2.31
CA TRP A 73 -11.81 18.64 -2.97
C TRP A 73 -10.43 18.98 -2.41
N THR A 74 -9.69 17.94 -2.13
CA THR A 74 -8.32 18.00 -1.63
C THR A 74 -7.42 17.16 -2.52
N LEU A 75 -6.34 17.77 -3.02
CA LEU A 75 -5.24 17.08 -3.69
C LEU A 75 -4.20 16.67 -2.64
N ARG A 76 -3.67 15.44 -2.76
CA ARG A 76 -2.64 14.92 -1.86
C ARG A 76 -1.54 14.25 -2.67
N ALA A 77 -0.29 14.49 -2.26
CA ALA A 77 0.85 13.72 -2.71
C ALA A 77 1.49 13.02 -1.51
N HIS A 78 1.86 11.75 -1.67
CA HIS A 78 2.55 10.98 -0.63
C HIS A 78 3.76 10.29 -1.25
N LEU A 79 4.94 10.69 -0.80
CA LEU A 79 6.22 10.14 -1.22
C LEU A 79 6.89 9.52 0.01
N GLU A 80 7.17 8.22 0.00
CA GLU A 80 7.77 7.51 1.12
C GLU A 80 8.92 6.62 0.66
N SER A 81 10.10 6.89 1.19
CA SER A 81 11.34 6.14 0.99
C SER A 81 11.55 5.17 2.14
N GLY A 82 11.88 3.94 1.83
CA GLY A 82 12.40 3.00 2.83
C GLY A 82 13.92 3.10 2.90
N ILE A 83 14.43 3.02 4.11
CA ILE A 83 15.87 3.05 4.37
C ILE A 83 16.26 1.92 5.32
N GLU A 84 17.48 1.44 5.19
CA GLU A 84 18.11 0.55 6.16
C GLU A 84 18.84 1.43 7.17
N SER A 85 18.36 1.45 8.41
CA SER A 85 18.83 2.38 9.45
C SER A 85 20.20 2.01 10.02
N ASP A 86 20.65 0.79 9.78
CA ASP A 86 21.96 0.27 10.17
C ASP A 86 23.06 0.57 9.14
N THR A 87 22.72 0.68 7.86
CA THR A 87 23.69 0.91 6.76
C THR A 87 23.49 2.24 6.03
N GLY A 88 22.32 2.84 6.12
CA GLY A 88 21.97 4.07 5.38
C GLY A 88 21.53 3.82 3.94
N GLU A 89 21.43 2.57 3.50
CA GLU A 89 21.01 2.22 2.15
C GLU A 89 19.50 2.41 1.93
N LEU A 90 19.10 2.53 0.66
CA LEU A 90 17.69 2.50 0.30
C LEU A 90 17.16 1.06 0.35
N SER A 91 16.08 0.83 1.08
CA SER A 91 15.34 -0.42 0.96
C SER A 91 14.53 -0.46 -0.34
N SER A 92 13.79 -1.53 -0.58
CA SER A 92 12.91 -1.66 -1.76
C SER A 92 13.67 -1.60 -3.10
N SER A 93 14.75 -2.36 -3.20
CA SER A 93 15.57 -2.51 -4.42
C SER A 93 16.16 -1.17 -4.93
N GLY A 94 16.61 -0.30 -4.03
CA GLY A 94 17.27 0.96 -4.36
C GLY A 94 16.35 2.07 -4.87
N ARG A 95 15.03 1.89 -4.80
CA ARG A 95 14.07 2.91 -5.24
C ARG A 95 13.97 4.06 -4.22
N VAL A 96 14.12 5.31 -4.66
CA VAL A 96 14.01 6.50 -3.80
C VAL A 96 12.66 6.56 -3.08
N PHE A 97 11.55 6.34 -3.78
CA PHE A 97 10.21 6.27 -3.18
C PHE A 97 9.62 4.87 -3.34
N GLY A 98 10.40 3.87 -2.93
CA GLY A 98 10.05 2.45 -3.11
C GLY A 98 8.89 1.97 -2.24
N ARG A 99 8.50 2.72 -1.20
CA ARG A 99 7.37 2.37 -0.33
C ARG A 99 6.07 2.90 -0.86
N GLN A 100 5.95 4.20 -1.02
CA GLN A 100 4.78 4.84 -1.60
C GLN A 100 5.18 6.02 -2.48
N MET A 101 4.51 6.16 -3.58
CA MET A 101 4.55 7.34 -4.44
C MET A 101 3.19 7.48 -5.09
N THR A 102 2.32 8.28 -4.48
CA THR A 102 0.95 8.47 -4.94
C THR A 102 0.58 9.92 -5.05
N ILE A 103 -0.24 10.23 -6.04
CA ILE A 103 -1.03 11.45 -6.10
C ILE A 103 -2.50 11.06 -6.00
N SER A 104 -3.27 11.75 -5.16
CA SER A 104 -4.66 11.42 -4.93
C SER A 104 -5.56 12.64 -4.89
N LEU A 105 -6.82 12.44 -5.28
CA LEU A 105 -7.89 13.40 -5.19
C LEU A 105 -8.95 12.86 -4.23
N LYS A 106 -9.20 13.61 -3.16
CA LYS A 106 -10.10 13.22 -2.08
C LYS A 106 -11.30 14.16 -1.99
N ASN A 107 -12.47 13.57 -1.77
CA ASN A 107 -13.72 14.27 -1.51
C ASN A 107 -14.49 13.56 -0.38
N PRO A 108 -15.07 14.27 0.61
CA PRO A 108 -15.79 13.66 1.72
C PRO A 108 -16.97 12.77 1.31
N SER A 109 -17.66 13.11 0.22
CA SER A 109 -18.84 12.39 -0.27
C SER A 109 -18.50 11.26 -1.25
N PHE A 110 -17.43 11.40 -2.02
CA PHE A 110 -17.06 10.44 -3.08
C PHE A 110 -15.89 9.55 -2.72
N GLY A 111 -15.16 9.86 -1.64
CA GLY A 111 -13.97 9.09 -1.23
C GLY A 111 -12.68 9.63 -1.83
N GLU A 112 -11.73 8.75 -2.06
CA GLU A 112 -10.38 9.10 -2.52
C GLU A 112 -9.97 8.19 -3.68
N ILE A 113 -9.56 8.77 -4.79
CA ILE A 113 -8.92 8.09 -5.91
C ILE A 113 -7.44 8.47 -5.94
N ALA A 114 -6.55 7.49 -6.11
CA ALA A 114 -5.11 7.71 -6.16
C ALA A 114 -4.48 6.97 -7.33
N PHE A 115 -3.36 7.50 -7.80
CA PHE A 115 -2.54 6.94 -8.87
C PHE A 115 -1.10 6.84 -8.40
N GLY A 116 -0.41 5.77 -8.81
CA GLY A 116 1.01 5.57 -8.56
C GLY A 116 1.33 4.24 -7.89
N ARG A 117 2.31 4.26 -6.96
CA ARG A 117 2.80 3.07 -6.26
C ARG A 117 2.34 3.07 -4.81
N SER A 118 1.75 1.97 -4.35
CA SER A 118 1.40 1.74 -2.93
C SER A 118 1.25 0.24 -2.65
N GLY A 119 0.98 -0.10 -1.39
CA GLY A 119 0.65 -1.46 -0.98
C GLY A 119 -0.67 -1.93 -1.57
N LYS A 120 -0.75 -3.23 -1.85
CA LYS A 120 -1.99 -3.89 -2.23
C LYS A 120 -3.02 -3.83 -1.10
N PRO A 121 -4.33 -3.93 -1.38
CA PRO A 121 -5.39 -3.87 -0.36
C PRO A 121 -5.20 -4.80 0.83
N LEU A 122 -4.72 -6.02 0.60
CA LEU A 122 -4.41 -7.02 1.63
C LEU A 122 -2.94 -7.02 2.05
N SER A 123 -2.18 -5.96 1.78
CA SER A 123 -0.83 -5.78 2.32
C SER A 123 -0.83 -4.85 3.54
N GLY A 124 0.30 -4.81 4.24
CA GLY A 124 0.37 -4.41 5.62
C GLY A 124 0.11 -3.00 6.07
N SER A 125 0.78 -1.98 5.56
CA SER A 125 0.87 -0.72 6.32
C SER A 125 0.85 0.57 5.51
N ASP A 126 0.53 0.48 4.23
CA ASP A 126 0.50 1.63 3.35
C ASP A 126 -0.87 2.32 3.36
N GLN A 127 -1.02 3.46 2.69
CA GLN A 127 -2.23 4.28 2.72
C GLN A 127 -3.50 3.53 2.25
N PHE A 128 -3.36 2.73 1.20
CA PHE A 128 -4.47 1.98 0.57
C PHE A 128 -4.46 0.51 0.97
N THR A 129 -4.26 0.23 2.27
CA THR A 129 -4.28 -1.12 2.83
C THR A 129 -5.26 -1.21 4.00
N ARG A 130 -5.97 -2.32 4.12
CA ARG A 130 -7.07 -2.44 5.08
C ARG A 130 -6.92 -3.60 6.07
N ILE A 131 -6.03 -4.56 5.79
CA ILE A 131 -5.95 -5.81 6.56
C ILE A 131 -5.45 -5.65 8.01
N ARG A 132 -4.56 -4.69 8.25
CA ARG A 132 -3.83 -4.57 9.52
C ARG A 132 -4.68 -4.60 10.79
N PRO A 133 -5.84 -3.91 10.87
CA PRO A 133 -6.68 -3.96 12.06
C PRO A 133 -7.35 -5.31 12.31
N PHE A 134 -7.31 -6.22 11.34
CA PHE A 134 -7.99 -7.51 11.35
C PHE A 134 -7.03 -8.69 11.44
N THR A 135 -5.73 -8.46 11.61
CA THR A 135 -4.71 -9.50 11.75
C THR A 135 -4.16 -9.50 13.18
N PRO A 136 -3.98 -10.67 13.82
CA PRO A 136 -3.56 -10.78 15.23
C PRO A 136 -2.24 -10.08 15.54
N PHE A 137 -1.28 -10.14 14.63
CA PHE A 137 0.07 -9.63 14.84
C PHE A 137 0.38 -8.39 13.99
N GLY A 138 -0.63 -7.83 13.31
CA GLY A 138 -0.40 -6.79 12.33
C GLY A 138 0.51 -7.30 11.20
N VAL A 139 1.54 -6.55 10.87
CA VAL A 139 2.56 -6.94 9.85
C VAL A 139 3.95 -7.03 10.46
N THR A 140 4.03 -7.13 11.76
CA THR A 140 5.26 -7.18 12.54
C THR A 140 5.36 -8.52 13.23
N TYR A 141 6.51 -8.87 13.74
CA TYR A 141 6.84 -10.15 14.38
C TYR A 141 7.13 -11.31 13.45
N GLY A 142 7.91 -11.05 12.39
CA GLY A 142 8.51 -12.10 11.55
C GLY A 142 7.47 -13.03 10.92
N ASP A 143 7.74 -14.32 10.93
CA ASP A 143 6.91 -15.33 10.27
C ASP A 143 5.48 -15.41 10.80
N ALA A 144 5.25 -15.07 12.08
CA ALA A 144 3.90 -15.05 12.65
C ALA A 144 3.00 -14.00 11.98
N GLY A 145 3.56 -12.89 11.54
CA GLY A 145 2.83 -11.88 10.76
C GLY A 145 2.40 -12.38 9.39
N LEU A 146 3.16 -13.29 8.79
CA LEU A 146 2.89 -13.83 7.45
C LEU A 146 1.73 -14.83 7.41
N LEU A 147 1.35 -15.42 8.56
CA LEU A 147 0.28 -16.42 8.62
C LEU A 147 -1.11 -15.85 8.26
N PHE A 148 -1.32 -14.55 8.40
CA PHE A 148 -2.64 -13.92 8.25
C PHE A 148 -2.60 -12.69 7.34
N TYR A 149 -1.75 -12.73 6.35
CA TYR A 149 -1.54 -11.56 5.54
C TYR A 149 -1.15 -12.01 4.13
N GLY A 150 -1.91 -11.60 3.16
CA GLY A 150 -1.67 -12.00 1.77
C GLY A 150 -0.21 -11.82 1.36
N LYS A 151 0.19 -12.42 0.28
CA LYS A 151 1.58 -12.27 -0.23
C LYS A 151 1.90 -10.80 -0.40
N GLY A 152 2.17 -10.10 0.70
CA GLY A 152 2.45 -8.67 0.83
C GLY A 152 2.98 -7.97 -0.43
N GLY A 153 3.44 -6.77 -0.29
CA GLY A 153 4.08 -6.09 -1.39
C GLY A 153 3.32 -4.89 -1.91
N ARG A 154 3.99 -4.19 -2.78
CA ARG A 154 3.52 -2.97 -3.44
C ARG A 154 3.39 -3.20 -4.91
N ILE A 155 2.50 -2.45 -5.53
CA ILE A 155 2.27 -2.49 -6.97
C ILE A 155 2.55 -1.12 -7.58
N ASP A 156 3.19 -1.15 -8.74
CA ASP A 156 3.42 0.00 -9.60
C ASP A 156 2.23 0.25 -10.51
N ASN A 157 2.21 1.36 -11.22
CA ASN A 157 1.24 1.68 -12.28
C ASN A 157 -0.21 1.41 -11.85
N ALA A 158 -0.53 1.79 -10.61
CA ALA A 158 -1.77 1.40 -9.97
C ALA A 158 -2.74 2.58 -9.81
N VAL A 159 -4.02 2.22 -9.84
CA VAL A 159 -5.14 3.07 -9.45
C VAL A 159 -5.75 2.46 -8.20
N PHE A 160 -6.00 3.30 -7.20
CA PHE A 160 -6.66 2.94 -5.95
C PHE A 160 -7.92 3.77 -5.79
N TYR A 161 -8.96 3.17 -5.24
CA TYR A 161 -10.15 3.88 -4.81
C TYR A 161 -10.51 3.45 -3.39
N GLN A 162 -10.74 4.41 -2.51
CA GLN A 162 -11.26 4.19 -1.16
C GLN A 162 -12.54 5.00 -0.97
N SER A 163 -13.62 4.33 -0.61
CA SER A 163 -14.90 4.99 -0.33
C SER A 163 -14.81 5.88 0.93
N PRO A 164 -15.71 6.84 1.11
CA PRO A 164 -15.98 7.41 2.43
C PRO A 164 -16.39 6.30 3.40
N LYS A 165 -16.25 6.55 4.70
CA LYS A 165 -16.83 5.66 5.72
C LYS A 165 -18.36 5.89 5.73
N PHE A 166 -19.11 4.84 5.47
CA PHE A 166 -20.56 4.85 5.38
C PHE A 166 -21.14 3.79 6.31
N ALA A 167 -21.92 4.19 7.31
CA ALA A 167 -22.52 3.29 8.32
C ALA A 167 -21.52 2.28 8.90
N GLY A 168 -20.26 2.66 9.09
CA GLY A 168 -19.18 1.79 9.56
C GLY A 168 -18.41 1.07 8.46
N PHE A 169 -18.94 0.98 7.24
CA PHE A 169 -18.29 0.33 6.11
C PHE A 169 -17.27 1.23 5.42
N THR A 170 -16.23 0.60 4.90
CA THR A 170 -15.29 1.19 3.95
C THR A 170 -15.02 0.17 2.84
N VAL A 171 -15.03 0.61 1.60
CA VAL A 171 -14.66 -0.17 0.43
C VAL A 171 -13.32 0.32 -0.09
N LEU A 172 -12.45 -0.61 -0.45
CA LEU A 172 -11.20 -0.34 -1.14
C LEU A 172 -11.13 -1.18 -2.41
N ALA A 173 -10.73 -0.58 -3.52
CA ALA A 173 -10.43 -1.27 -4.77
C ALA A 173 -9.08 -0.79 -5.31
N ALA A 174 -8.35 -1.68 -5.97
CA ALA A 174 -7.10 -1.37 -6.62
C ALA A 174 -6.94 -2.20 -7.89
N ALA A 175 -6.32 -1.59 -8.89
CA ALA A 175 -5.92 -2.25 -10.12
C ALA A 175 -4.56 -1.71 -10.58
N SER A 176 -3.76 -2.56 -11.20
CA SER A 176 -2.47 -2.19 -11.81
C SER A 176 -2.34 -2.82 -13.18
N THR A 177 -1.84 -2.04 -14.10
CA THR A 177 -1.56 -2.43 -15.49
C THR A 177 -0.24 -3.16 -15.62
N GLN A 178 0.71 -2.88 -14.72
CA GLN A 178 2.00 -3.58 -14.59
C GLN A 178 2.51 -3.44 -13.15
N THR A 179 2.64 -4.55 -12.43
CA THR A 179 2.83 -4.56 -10.97
C THR A 179 4.22 -4.14 -10.48
N SER A 180 5.26 -4.23 -11.30
CA SER A 180 6.63 -4.14 -10.81
C SER A 180 7.62 -3.38 -11.69
N ASN A 181 7.21 -2.90 -12.87
CA ASN A 181 8.13 -2.33 -13.84
C ASN A 181 7.43 -1.30 -14.75
N GLN A 182 8.13 -0.88 -15.81
CA GLN A 182 7.55 -0.13 -16.91
C GLN A 182 6.55 -1.02 -17.67
N GLU A 183 5.51 -0.39 -18.20
CA GLU A 183 4.53 -1.10 -19.02
C GLU A 183 5.15 -1.49 -20.36
N GLU A 184 4.93 -2.74 -20.74
CA GLU A 184 5.26 -3.24 -22.06
C GLU A 184 4.18 -2.84 -23.08
N ALA A 185 4.55 -2.83 -24.36
CA ALA A 185 3.66 -2.40 -25.43
C ALA A 185 2.43 -3.30 -25.59
N GLU A 186 2.63 -4.61 -25.44
CA GLU A 186 1.55 -5.59 -25.50
C GLU A 186 0.93 -5.77 -24.12
N TRP A 187 -0.40 -5.65 -24.02
CA TRP A 187 -1.13 -5.79 -22.76
C TRP A 187 -0.88 -7.14 -22.07
N THR A 188 -0.71 -8.19 -22.84
CA THR A 188 -0.49 -9.56 -22.36
C THR A 188 0.89 -9.77 -21.75
N ASP A 189 1.87 -8.92 -22.06
CA ASP A 189 3.24 -9.02 -21.57
C ASP A 189 3.40 -8.38 -20.19
N ASN A 190 2.34 -7.74 -19.71
CA ASN A 190 2.28 -7.13 -18.39
C ASN A 190 1.73 -8.10 -17.34
N THR A 191 2.41 -8.18 -16.20
CA THR A 191 1.85 -8.78 -14.99
C THR A 191 0.95 -7.77 -14.30
N ARG A 192 -0.35 -8.02 -14.32
CA ARG A 192 -1.41 -7.11 -13.87
C ARG A 192 -1.96 -7.52 -12.51
N PHE A 193 -2.66 -6.61 -11.88
CA PHE A 193 -3.28 -6.84 -10.58
C PHE A 193 -4.66 -6.23 -10.54
N TRP A 194 -5.57 -6.88 -9.85
CA TRP A 194 -6.78 -6.30 -9.34
C TRP A 194 -7.13 -6.91 -7.99
N GLY A 195 -7.74 -6.12 -7.13
CA GLY A 195 -8.13 -6.56 -5.80
C GLY A 195 -8.95 -5.52 -5.08
N GLY A 196 -9.51 -5.92 -3.96
CA GLY A 196 -10.28 -5.02 -3.14
C GLY A 196 -10.69 -5.64 -1.82
N SER A 197 -11.29 -4.81 -0.98
CA SER A 197 -11.82 -5.24 0.31
C SER A 197 -13.01 -4.40 0.72
N ILE A 198 -13.83 -5.00 1.57
CA ILE A 198 -14.89 -4.32 2.32
C ILE A 198 -14.62 -4.60 3.79
N ASP A 199 -14.49 -3.57 4.60
CA ASP A 199 -14.42 -3.69 6.04
C ASP A 199 -15.55 -2.90 6.72
N TRP A 200 -16.00 -3.42 7.83
CA TRP A 200 -16.91 -2.76 8.74
C TRP A 200 -16.31 -2.66 10.13
N LYS A 201 -16.45 -1.49 10.76
CA LYS A 201 -15.96 -1.23 12.11
C LYS A 201 -17.05 -0.57 12.93
N GLY A 202 -17.56 -1.30 13.93
CA GLY A 202 -18.35 -0.79 15.02
C GLY A 202 -17.49 -0.34 16.18
N GLU A 203 -18.09 -0.21 17.36
CA GLU A 203 -17.41 0.23 18.60
C GLU A 203 -16.40 -0.82 19.05
N ASN A 204 -16.87 -2.05 19.29
CA ASN A 204 -16.05 -3.14 19.85
C ASN A 204 -15.83 -4.31 18.90
N ILE A 205 -16.46 -4.31 17.74
CA ILE A 205 -16.39 -5.40 16.78
C ILE A 205 -16.07 -4.88 15.39
N GLY A 206 -15.36 -5.66 14.61
CA GLY A 206 -15.14 -5.37 13.20
C GLY A 206 -14.92 -6.64 12.41
N PHE A 207 -15.22 -6.56 11.12
CA PHE A 207 -14.97 -7.65 10.17
C PHE A 207 -14.50 -7.09 8.82
N MET A 208 -13.85 -7.95 8.07
CA MET A 208 -13.31 -7.64 6.76
C MET A 208 -13.40 -8.86 5.85
N ILE A 209 -13.73 -8.60 4.59
CA ILE A 209 -13.52 -9.53 3.47
C ILE A 209 -12.71 -8.81 2.41
N GLY A 210 -11.75 -9.50 1.81
CA GLY A 210 -10.96 -8.97 0.70
C GLY A 210 -10.48 -10.07 -0.22
N SER A 211 -10.27 -9.72 -1.48
CA SER A 211 -9.70 -10.61 -2.48
C SER A 211 -8.74 -9.86 -3.38
N GLU A 212 -7.69 -10.56 -3.79
CA GLU A 212 -6.66 -10.07 -4.70
C GLU A 212 -6.32 -11.12 -5.73
N GLN A 213 -6.08 -10.71 -6.96
CA GLN A 213 -5.57 -11.58 -8.02
C GLN A 213 -4.40 -10.92 -8.75
N ILE A 214 -3.36 -11.69 -8.99
CA ILE A 214 -2.28 -11.34 -9.90
C ILE A 214 -2.55 -12.08 -11.22
N VAL A 215 -2.63 -11.33 -12.30
CA VAL A 215 -2.78 -11.88 -13.65
C VAL A 215 -1.40 -11.91 -14.29
N LYS A 216 -0.84 -13.09 -14.39
CA LYS A 216 0.48 -13.35 -14.96
C LYS A 216 0.56 -12.92 -16.43
N ASN A 217 1.74 -12.51 -16.88
CA ASN A 217 2.01 -12.20 -18.28
C ASN A 217 1.93 -13.44 -19.17
N ALA A 218 2.10 -13.27 -20.47
CA ALA A 218 1.97 -14.35 -21.44
C ALA A 218 3.09 -15.38 -21.30
N GLU A 219 4.32 -14.94 -20.99
CA GLU A 219 5.49 -15.80 -20.82
C GLU A 219 5.32 -16.71 -19.59
N ASP A 220 5.05 -16.13 -18.41
CA ASP A 220 4.81 -16.88 -17.18
C ASP A 220 3.69 -17.93 -17.34
N LYS A 221 2.62 -17.59 -18.09
CA LYS A 221 1.53 -18.53 -18.38
C LYS A 221 1.94 -19.66 -19.33
N ALA A 222 2.78 -19.37 -20.30
CA ALA A 222 3.30 -20.37 -21.22
C ALA A 222 4.17 -21.39 -20.47
N ASP A 223 4.85 -20.97 -19.41
CA ASP A 223 5.63 -21.82 -18.50
C ASP A 223 4.77 -22.58 -17.47
N GLY A 224 3.45 -22.40 -17.51
CA GLY A 224 2.50 -23.13 -16.66
C GLY A 224 2.15 -22.41 -15.35
N ASP A 225 2.57 -21.15 -15.18
CA ASP A 225 2.23 -20.36 -14.00
C ASP A 225 0.74 -20.00 -13.98
N GLU A 226 0.09 -20.31 -12.88
CA GLU A 226 -1.30 -19.90 -12.64
C GLU A 226 -1.41 -18.46 -12.14
N ASN A 227 -2.61 -17.87 -12.26
CA ASN A 227 -2.92 -16.57 -11.68
C ASN A 227 -3.21 -16.72 -10.17
N PRO A 228 -2.28 -16.35 -9.28
CA PRO A 228 -2.52 -16.50 -7.85
C PRO A 228 -3.67 -15.58 -7.41
N THR A 229 -4.62 -16.17 -6.70
CA THR A 229 -5.74 -15.46 -6.08
C THR A 229 -5.66 -15.64 -4.57
N THR A 230 -5.86 -14.56 -3.84
CA THR A 230 -5.94 -14.58 -2.38
C THR A 230 -7.33 -14.14 -1.94
N LEU A 231 -7.95 -14.91 -1.06
CA LEU A 231 -9.15 -14.52 -0.32
C LEU A 231 -8.77 -14.37 1.15
N TYR A 232 -9.22 -13.29 1.77
CA TYR A 232 -9.04 -13.03 3.19
C TYR A 232 -10.36 -12.72 3.87
N LEU A 233 -10.60 -13.34 5.01
CA LEU A 233 -11.68 -13.03 5.95
C LEU A 233 -11.06 -12.73 7.31
N GLY A 234 -11.44 -11.64 7.95
CA GLY A 234 -10.94 -11.27 9.27
C GLY A 234 -12.03 -10.67 10.14
N ALA A 235 -11.97 -10.95 11.42
CA ALA A 235 -12.86 -10.36 12.41
C ALA A 235 -12.15 -10.14 13.74
N TYR A 236 -12.65 -9.22 14.53
CA TYR A 236 -12.22 -9.02 15.91
C TYR A 236 -13.39 -8.64 16.81
N TYR A 237 -13.21 -8.97 18.11
CA TYR A 237 -14.02 -8.42 19.20
C TYR A 237 -13.10 -7.86 20.28
N ASP A 238 -13.32 -6.60 20.68
CA ASP A 238 -12.55 -5.90 21.69
C ASP A 238 -13.33 -5.84 23.00
N PHE A 239 -12.86 -6.54 24.01
CA PHE A 239 -13.42 -6.57 25.35
C PHE A 239 -12.94 -5.41 26.23
N GLY A 240 -12.13 -4.50 25.71
CA GLY A 240 -11.46 -3.44 26.45
C GLY A 240 -10.17 -3.89 27.12
N VAL A 241 -10.20 -4.99 27.84
CA VAL A 241 -9.04 -5.61 28.52
C VAL A 241 -8.28 -6.60 27.64
N ALA A 242 -8.92 -7.11 26.61
CA ALA A 242 -8.35 -8.06 25.64
C ALA A 242 -9.08 -7.95 24.30
N LYS A 243 -8.39 -8.28 23.21
CA LYS A 243 -8.98 -8.35 21.87
C LYS A 243 -8.85 -9.76 21.32
N LEU A 244 -9.99 -10.38 21.04
CA LEU A 244 -10.04 -11.65 20.31
C LEU A 244 -10.05 -11.35 18.81
N MET A 245 -9.21 -12.04 18.05
CA MET A 245 -9.11 -11.90 16.61
C MET A 245 -9.16 -13.27 15.94
N ALA A 246 -9.81 -13.33 14.78
CA ALA A 246 -9.86 -14.53 13.93
C ALA A 246 -9.66 -14.13 12.48
N GLY A 247 -8.94 -14.95 11.74
CA GLY A 247 -8.68 -14.75 10.32
C GLY A 247 -8.67 -16.07 9.57
N TYR A 248 -9.06 -16.01 8.30
CA TYR A 248 -8.94 -17.10 7.34
C TYR A 248 -8.35 -16.54 6.05
N GLN A 249 -7.40 -17.26 5.50
CA GLN A 249 -6.78 -16.92 4.21
C GLN A 249 -6.66 -18.16 3.35
N ARG A 250 -6.97 -18.00 2.10
CA ARG A 250 -6.77 -19.00 1.06
C ARG A 250 -6.06 -18.40 -0.14
#